data_40178670f8b1c37984348ab446f3efe8
#
_entry.id   40178670f8b1c37984348ab446f3efe8
#
_cell.length_a   1.000
_cell.length_b   1.000
_cell.length_c   1.000
_cell.angle_alpha   90.00
_cell.angle_beta   90.00
_cell.angle_gamma   90.00
#
_symmetry.space_group_name_H-M   'P 1'
#
loop_
_entity.id
_entity.type
_entity.pdbx_description
1 polymer ?
#
loop_
_entity_poly.entity_id
_entity_poly.type
_entity_poly.pdbx_seq_one_letter_code
_entity_poly.pdbx_strand_id
1 'polypeptide(L)'
;MEKFRLKILTPKGTVLDKDVTGLYLRGAEGDLAVFAGHIPFVTPVRPGKCTVVTTDDGSADGEDDIEGNTSEGTLRVTSKEVMLMVRSWEDQ
;
A
#
# COMPACT_ATOMS: atom_id res chain seq x y z
N MET A 1 12.81 5.10 -10.62
CA MET A 1 11.35 5.03 -10.71
C MET A 1 10.73 6.12 -9.86
N GLU A 2 9.66 6.72 -10.32
CA GLU A 2 8.99 7.75 -9.54
C GLU A 2 8.41 7.19 -8.26
N LYS A 3 8.39 8.02 -7.23
CA LYS A 3 7.83 7.68 -5.94
C LYS A 3 6.50 8.36 -5.74
N PHE A 4 5.69 7.77 -4.88
CA PHE A 4 4.45 8.39 -4.45
C PHE A 4 4.34 8.29 -2.93
N ARG A 5 3.57 9.20 -2.34
CA ARG A 5 3.37 9.20 -0.89
C ARG A 5 2.35 8.15 -0.51
N LEU A 6 2.74 7.26 0.39
CA LEU A 6 1.85 6.23 0.91
C LEU A 6 1.65 6.43 2.40
N LYS A 7 0.38 6.45 2.80
CA LYS A 7 0.00 6.46 4.20
C LYS A 7 -0.82 5.21 4.50
N ILE A 8 -0.43 4.49 5.53
CA ILE A 8 -1.19 3.34 6.03
C ILE A 8 -1.69 3.71 7.42
N LEU A 9 -3.01 3.72 7.57
CA LEU A 9 -3.68 4.19 8.78
C LEU A 9 -4.51 3.08 9.40
N THR A 10 -4.47 3.01 10.73
CA THR A 10 -5.34 2.15 11.52
C THR A 10 -5.98 2.99 12.62
N PRO A 11 -7.00 2.47 13.33
CA PRO A 11 -7.58 3.20 14.48
C PRO A 11 -6.56 3.52 15.58
N LYS A 12 -5.45 2.77 15.62
CA LYS A 12 -4.40 3.02 16.63
C LYS A 12 -3.41 4.10 16.19
N GLY A 13 -3.49 4.56 14.96
CA GLY A 13 -2.63 5.60 14.45
C GLY A 13 -2.00 5.25 13.11
N THR A 14 -0.98 6.01 12.74
CA THR A 14 -0.29 5.86 11.48
C THR A 14 0.72 4.71 11.57
N VAL A 15 0.57 3.73 10.68
CA VAL A 15 1.51 2.62 10.55
C VAL A 15 2.70 3.03 9.70
N LEU A 16 2.41 3.74 8.60
CA LEU A 16 3.43 4.13 7.63
C LEU A 16 3.03 5.46 7.00
N ASP A 17 4.03 6.32 6.76
CA ASP A 17 3.84 7.59 6.07
C ASP A 17 5.18 7.94 5.43
N LYS A 18 5.39 7.52 4.19
CA LYS A 18 6.66 7.75 3.50
C LYS A 18 6.49 7.65 1.98
N ASP A 19 7.52 8.08 1.27
CA ASP A 19 7.58 7.94 -0.18
C ASP A 19 8.03 6.52 -0.53
N VAL A 20 7.30 5.90 -1.46
CA VAL A 20 7.54 4.51 -1.88
C VAL A 20 7.43 4.41 -3.39
N THR A 21 7.88 3.29 -3.95
CA THR A 21 7.83 3.06 -5.40
C THR A 21 6.72 2.12 -5.83
N GLY A 22 6.19 1.33 -4.93
CA GLY A 22 5.10 0.42 -5.27
C GLY A 22 4.35 -0.08 -4.05
N LEU A 23 3.14 -0.55 -4.29
CA LEU A 23 2.27 -1.14 -3.27
C LEU A 23 1.57 -2.32 -3.89
N TYR A 24 1.70 -3.50 -3.27
CA TYR A 24 1.01 -4.71 -3.69
C TYR A 24 0.11 -5.18 -2.55
N LEU A 25 -1.15 -5.46 -2.86
CA LEU A 25 -2.11 -5.88 -1.85
C LEU A 25 -3.25 -6.65 -2.52
N ARG A 26 -4.15 -7.16 -1.69
CA ARG A 26 -5.32 -7.88 -2.18
C ARG A 26 -6.51 -6.95 -2.30
N GLY A 27 -6.94 -6.71 -3.53
CA GLY A 27 -8.13 -5.92 -3.82
C GLY A 27 -9.39 -6.76 -3.82
N ALA A 28 -10.53 -6.09 -4.04
CA ALA A 28 -11.82 -6.74 -4.05
C ALA A 28 -11.95 -7.80 -5.16
N GLU A 29 -11.28 -7.60 -6.28
CA GLU A 29 -11.37 -8.47 -7.45
C GLU A 29 -10.10 -9.26 -7.72
N GLY A 30 -9.16 -9.25 -6.80
CA GLY A 30 -7.90 -9.96 -6.94
C GLY A 30 -6.72 -9.08 -6.54
N ASP A 31 -5.52 -9.58 -6.84
CA ASP A 31 -4.31 -8.86 -6.49
C ASP A 31 -4.22 -7.54 -7.23
N LEU A 32 -3.75 -6.51 -6.53
CA LEU A 32 -3.69 -5.15 -7.03
C LEU A 32 -2.30 -4.59 -6.80
N ALA A 33 -1.78 -3.87 -7.80
CA ALA A 33 -0.50 -3.17 -7.68
C ALA A 33 -0.73 -1.69 -7.97
N VAL A 34 -0.09 -0.83 -7.17
CA VAL A 34 -0.18 0.62 -7.31
C VAL A 34 1.22 1.18 -7.49
N PHE A 35 1.40 1.99 -8.52
CA PHE A 35 2.65 2.69 -8.82
C PHE A 35 2.35 4.17 -9.03
N ALA A 36 3.42 4.99 -9.07
CA ALA A 36 3.26 6.41 -9.34
C ALA A 36 2.57 6.64 -10.70
N GLY A 37 1.74 7.65 -10.79
CA GLY A 37 1.01 7.97 -12.02
C GLY A 37 -0.29 7.23 -12.20
N HIS A 38 -0.73 6.48 -11.20
CA HIS A 38 -2.00 5.76 -11.27
C HIS A 38 -3.18 6.74 -11.37
N ILE A 39 -4.23 6.31 -12.08
CA ILE A 39 -5.49 7.05 -12.14
C ILE A 39 -6.13 7.01 -10.76
N PRO A 40 -6.68 8.14 -10.28
CA PRO A 40 -7.36 8.14 -8.97
C PRO A 40 -8.52 7.15 -8.92
N PHE A 41 -8.61 6.42 -7.82
CA PHE A 41 -9.70 5.48 -7.59
C PHE A 41 -9.82 5.13 -6.11
N VAL A 42 -10.92 4.49 -5.74
CA VAL A 42 -11.18 3.98 -4.40
C VAL A 42 -11.64 2.54 -4.55
N THR A 43 -11.10 1.64 -3.75
CA THR A 43 -11.48 0.23 -3.81
C THR A 43 -11.45 -0.40 -2.42
N PRO A 44 -12.34 -1.36 -2.15
CA PRO A 44 -12.22 -2.18 -0.94
C PRO A 44 -10.95 -3.03 -0.99
N VAL A 45 -10.40 -3.33 0.17
CA VAL A 45 -9.22 -4.17 0.35
C VAL A 45 -9.61 -5.39 1.16
N ARG A 46 -9.20 -6.57 0.70
CA ARG A 46 -9.42 -7.83 1.41
C ARG A 46 -8.29 -8.10 2.39
N PRO A 47 -8.56 -8.87 3.45
CA PRO A 47 -7.49 -9.30 4.35
C PRO A 47 -6.43 -10.09 3.59
N GLY A 48 -5.19 -9.89 3.94
CA GLY A 48 -4.10 -10.65 3.33
C GLY A 48 -2.78 -9.90 3.34
N LYS A 49 -1.86 -10.43 2.56
CA LYS A 49 -0.50 -9.90 2.49
C LYS A 49 -0.48 -8.55 1.75
N CYS A 50 0.26 -7.63 2.32
CA CYS A 50 0.51 -6.33 1.72
C CYS A 50 2.02 -6.09 1.68
N THR A 51 2.54 -5.73 0.51
CA THR A 51 3.96 -5.47 0.32
C THR A 51 4.15 -4.03 -0.13
N VAL A 52 4.97 -3.28 0.61
CA VAL A 52 5.34 -1.90 0.27
C VAL A 52 6.74 -1.94 -0.29
N VAL A 53 6.88 -1.51 -1.55
CA VAL A 53 8.15 -1.55 -2.26
C VAL A 53 8.83 -0.19 -2.13
N THR A 54 10.07 -0.20 -1.64
CA THR A 54 10.86 1.02 -1.44
C THR A 54 12.07 1.09 -2.35
N THR A 55 12.36 0.05 -3.12
CA THR A 55 13.49 0.02 -4.04
C THR A 55 13.25 0.95 -5.24
N ASP A 56 14.33 1.56 -5.74
CA ASP A 56 14.22 2.56 -6.80
C ASP A 56 13.71 1.98 -8.13
N ASP A 57 13.87 0.69 -8.37
CA ASP A 57 13.42 0.05 -9.60
C ASP A 57 11.99 -0.51 -9.51
N GLY A 58 11.34 -0.38 -8.35
CA GLY A 58 10.01 -0.92 -8.15
C GLY A 58 9.95 -2.44 -8.02
N SER A 59 11.09 -3.10 -7.85
CA SER A 59 11.14 -4.55 -7.69
C SER A 59 10.66 -4.96 -6.31
N ALA A 60 9.83 -5.99 -6.23
CA ALA A 60 9.29 -6.48 -4.97
C ALA A 60 10.24 -7.40 -4.21
N ASP A 61 11.52 -7.43 -4.59
CA ASP A 61 12.53 -8.30 -4.00
C ASP A 61 13.51 -7.55 -3.09
N GLY A 62 13.32 -6.26 -2.84
CA GLY A 62 14.26 -5.45 -2.10
C GLY A 62 14.31 -5.81 -0.61
N GLU A 63 15.50 -5.70 -0.01
CA GLU A 63 15.68 -5.95 1.42
C GLU A 63 14.93 -4.95 2.28
N ASP A 64 14.69 -3.76 1.74
CA ASP A 64 14.01 -2.69 2.47
C ASP A 64 12.50 -2.70 2.29
N ASP A 65 11.97 -3.67 1.57
CA ASP A 65 10.54 -3.78 1.38
C ASP A 65 9.86 -4.09 2.71
N ILE A 66 8.68 -3.50 2.89
CA ILE A 66 7.91 -3.68 4.11
C ILE A 66 6.77 -4.65 3.81
N GLU A 67 6.71 -5.74 4.55
CA GLU A 67 5.65 -6.72 4.38
C GLU A 67 4.83 -6.86 5.64
N GLY A 68 3.53 -6.98 5.47
CA GLY A 68 2.61 -7.17 6.57
C GLY A 68 1.33 -7.82 6.12
N ASN A 69 0.50 -8.16 7.08
CA ASN A 69 -0.85 -8.65 6.83
C ASN A 69 -1.84 -7.61 7.28
N THR A 70 -2.83 -7.32 6.45
CA THR A 70 -3.87 -6.34 6.76
C THR A 70 -5.20 -7.02 6.97
N SER A 71 -6.05 -6.36 7.74
CA SER A 71 -7.48 -6.66 7.77
C SER A 71 -8.13 -6.11 6.49
N GLU A 72 -9.44 -6.29 6.37
CA GLU A 72 -10.20 -5.59 5.35
C GLU A 72 -10.14 -4.08 5.61
N GLY A 73 -10.28 -3.32 4.54
CA GLY A 73 -10.23 -1.87 4.61
C GLY A 73 -10.55 -1.22 3.28
N THR A 74 -10.03 -0.02 3.10
CA THR A 74 -10.25 0.78 1.90
C THR A 74 -8.94 1.37 1.41
N LEU A 75 -8.71 1.26 0.12
CA LEU A 75 -7.57 1.90 -0.54
C LEU A 75 -8.10 3.10 -1.32
N ARG A 76 -7.52 4.26 -1.07
CA ARG A 76 -7.84 5.48 -1.80
C ARG A 76 -6.61 6.01 -2.51
N VAL A 77 -6.68 6.10 -3.82
CA VAL A 77 -5.60 6.61 -4.66
C VAL A 77 -6.02 7.96 -5.22
N THR A 78 -5.21 8.98 -4.97
CA THR A 78 -5.43 10.30 -5.54
C THR A 78 -4.20 10.69 -6.37
N SER A 79 -4.27 11.85 -7.03
CA SER A 79 -3.14 12.34 -7.81
C SER A 79 -1.94 12.72 -6.93
N LYS A 80 -2.15 12.88 -5.63
CA LYS A 80 -1.09 13.37 -4.71
C LYS A 80 -0.60 12.31 -3.76
N GLU A 81 -1.45 11.37 -3.35
CA GLU A 81 -1.07 10.37 -2.37
C GLU A 81 -1.94 9.13 -2.46
N VAL A 82 -1.46 8.08 -1.84
CA VAL A 82 -2.18 6.81 -1.70
C VAL A 82 -2.41 6.59 -0.22
N MET A 83 -3.66 6.32 0.15
CA MET A 83 -4.03 6.11 1.54
C MET A 83 -4.68 4.74 1.69
N LEU A 84 -4.05 3.90 2.51
CA LEU A 84 -4.58 2.58 2.86
C LEU A 84 -5.13 2.66 4.29
N MET A 85 -6.43 2.49 4.42
CA MET A 85 -7.10 2.54 5.72
C MET A 85 -7.59 1.15 6.06
N VAL A 86 -6.99 0.54 7.08
CA VAL A 86 -7.32 -0.81 7.53
C VAL A 86 -7.53 -0.80 9.04
N ARG A 87 -8.18 -1.84 9.56
CA ARG A 87 -8.41 -1.92 11.00
C ARG A 87 -7.19 -2.44 11.74
N SER A 88 -6.37 -3.23 11.07
CA SER A 88 -5.17 -3.76 11.69
C SER A 88 -4.06 -3.98 10.66
N TRP A 89 -2.84 -3.91 11.13
CA TRP A 89 -1.64 -4.22 10.38
C TRP A 89 -0.73 -5.06 11.26
N GLU A 90 -0.28 -6.19 10.75
CA GLU A 90 0.66 -7.06 11.47
C GLU A 90 1.89 -7.29 10.60
N ASP A 91 3.06 -6.96 11.14
CA ASP A 91 4.31 -7.18 10.43
C ASP A 91 4.57 -8.68 10.26
N GLN A 92 5.12 -9.02 9.11
CA GLN A 92 5.54 -10.39 8.84
C GLN A 92 6.92 -10.68 9.38
#